data_1bf5ef8eba04635a9fd6ba6624eb5166
#
_entry.id   1bf5ef8eba04635a9fd6ba6624eb5166
#
_cell.length_a   1.000
_cell.length_b   1.000
_cell.length_c   1.000
_cell.angle_alpha   90.00
_cell.angle_beta   90.00
_cell.angle_gamma   90.00
#
_symmetry.space_group_name_H-M   'P 1'
#
loop_
_entity.id
_entity.type
_entity.pdbx_description
1 polymer ?
#
loop_
_entity_poly.entity_id
_entity_poly.type
_entity_poly.pdbx_seq_one_letter_code
_entity_poly.pdbx_strand_id
1 'polypeptide(L)'
;HAGERGREVARMLRKLVERHDPKKNGLVTFGSNYMPWENTQKAAEEVEVVGYNYAEYLYDAHHKKYPNWIIYGSETASTVQSRGIYHFPFSQSMLANDDEQCSSLGNCTTSWGAKGTERCITDDRDARFCLGQFIWTGFDYIGEPTPYSTKNSYFGQIDTAGFAKDSFYIYQSAWTDYRKKPMIHILPYWDFNEGQLIDVRVFSNAPKIELFLNGESLGVAEIDHENGKKLSGDWQIPYRKGILKALAYDEKDQV
;
A
#
# COMPACT_ATOMS: atom_id res chain seq x y z
N HIS A 1 -2.59 25.08 5.44
CA HIS A 1 -2.31 24.53 6.79
C HIS A 1 -0.80 24.50 7.13
N ALA A 2 0.09 24.54 6.15
CA ALA A 2 1.53 24.52 6.38
C ALA A 2 2.14 25.89 6.74
N GLY A 3 1.42 27.00 6.58
CA GLY A 3 1.89 28.34 6.90
C GLY A 3 1.55 28.76 8.35
N GLU A 4 2.07 29.92 8.78
CA GLU A 4 1.86 30.46 10.12
C GLU A 4 0.39 30.67 10.49
N ARG A 5 -0.44 31.07 9.52
CA ARG A 5 -1.89 31.23 9.68
C ARG A 5 -2.68 29.92 9.67
N GLY A 6 -2.03 28.79 9.43
CA GLY A 6 -2.68 27.48 9.34
C GLY A 6 -3.49 27.12 10.58
N ARG A 7 -2.95 27.40 11.76
CA ARG A 7 -3.62 27.16 13.04
C ARG A 7 -4.92 27.98 13.20
N GLU A 8 -4.88 29.26 12.85
CA GLU A 8 -6.06 30.14 12.93
C GLU A 8 -7.16 29.67 11.98
N VAL A 9 -6.77 29.29 10.75
CA VAL A 9 -7.72 28.78 9.75
C VAL A 9 -8.32 27.44 10.21
N ALA A 10 -7.53 26.52 10.73
CA ALA A 10 -8.01 25.24 11.27
C ALA A 10 -9.03 25.45 12.38
N ARG A 11 -8.73 26.35 13.33
CA ARG A 11 -9.66 26.72 14.42
C ARG A 11 -10.95 27.33 13.90
N MET A 12 -10.85 28.23 12.92
CA MET A 12 -12.03 28.86 12.30
C MET A 12 -12.91 27.81 11.62
N LEU A 13 -12.32 26.94 10.82
CA LEU A 13 -13.04 25.89 10.10
C LEU A 13 -13.68 24.89 11.06
N ARG A 14 -12.97 24.46 12.11
CA ARG A 14 -13.53 23.62 13.18
C ARG A 14 -14.80 24.25 13.78
N LYS A 15 -14.73 25.53 14.18
CA LYS A 15 -15.89 26.24 14.74
C LYS A 15 -17.06 26.32 13.75
N LEU A 16 -16.77 26.46 12.45
CA LEU A 16 -17.82 26.42 11.42
C LEU A 16 -18.48 25.04 11.33
N VAL A 17 -17.71 23.96 11.32
CA VAL A 17 -18.25 22.59 11.35
C VAL A 17 -19.12 22.39 12.59
N GLU A 18 -18.63 22.71 13.79
CA GLU A 18 -19.36 22.57 15.05
C GLU A 18 -20.70 23.37 15.04
N ARG A 19 -20.69 24.54 14.41
CA ARG A 19 -21.89 25.37 14.27
C ARG A 19 -22.92 24.76 13.33
N HIS A 20 -22.48 24.09 12.26
CA HIS A 20 -23.36 23.48 11.26
C HIS A 20 -23.68 22.01 11.52
N ASP A 21 -22.96 21.36 12.43
CA ASP A 21 -23.24 20.02 12.95
C ASP A 21 -23.49 20.03 14.47
N PRO A 22 -24.59 20.65 14.94
CA PRO A 22 -24.89 20.78 16.37
C PRO A 22 -25.11 19.43 17.06
N LYS A 23 -25.38 18.36 16.30
CA LYS A 23 -25.55 17.00 16.81
C LYS A 23 -24.21 16.26 16.98
N LYS A 24 -23.09 16.83 16.50
CA LYS A 24 -21.76 16.23 16.51
C LYS A 24 -21.76 14.82 15.92
N ASN A 25 -22.32 14.67 14.72
CA ASN A 25 -22.41 13.36 14.04
C ASN A 25 -21.04 12.78 13.64
N GLY A 26 -20.01 13.60 13.55
CA GLY A 26 -18.65 13.17 13.25
C GLY A 26 -17.60 14.03 13.92
N LEU A 27 -16.39 13.50 14.02
CA LEU A 27 -15.23 14.21 14.52
C LEU A 27 -14.62 15.08 13.41
N VAL A 28 -14.00 16.19 13.79
CA VAL A 28 -13.32 17.08 12.84
C VAL A 28 -11.91 16.59 12.59
N THR A 29 -11.56 16.47 11.33
CA THR A 29 -10.23 16.02 10.89
C THR A 29 -9.72 16.84 9.71
N PHE A 30 -8.43 16.74 9.42
CA PHE A 30 -7.83 17.08 8.13
C PHE A 30 -6.70 16.12 7.79
N GLY A 31 -6.43 15.93 6.50
CA GLY A 31 -5.26 15.21 6.01
C GLY A 31 -4.14 16.17 5.62
N SER A 32 -2.88 15.80 5.85
CA SER A 32 -1.74 16.65 5.49
C SER A 32 -0.51 15.87 5.03
N ASN A 33 0.07 16.33 3.91
CA ASN A 33 1.37 15.91 3.41
C ASN A 33 2.54 16.55 4.20
N TYR A 34 2.25 17.52 5.06
CA TYR A 34 3.26 18.36 5.70
C TYR A 34 3.37 18.13 7.21
N MET A 35 3.01 16.95 7.71
CA MET A 35 3.09 16.60 9.13
C MET A 35 4.50 16.73 9.75
N PRO A 36 5.63 16.64 9.00
CA PRO A 36 6.95 16.98 9.55
C PRO A 36 7.10 18.44 10.01
N TRP A 37 6.28 19.35 9.49
CA TRP A 37 6.43 20.79 9.74
C TRP A 37 5.71 21.22 11.02
N GLU A 38 6.40 22.00 11.85
CA GLU A 38 5.87 22.48 13.14
C GLU A 38 4.54 23.25 12.98
N ASN A 39 4.42 24.11 11.96
CA ASN A 39 3.20 24.85 11.72
C ASN A 39 2.01 23.95 11.37
N THR A 40 2.25 22.82 10.70
CA THR A 40 1.21 21.81 10.45
C THR A 40 0.81 21.11 11.75
N GLN A 41 1.78 20.78 12.61
CA GLN A 41 1.51 20.20 13.93
C GLN A 41 0.69 21.15 14.80
N LYS A 42 0.99 22.47 14.79
CA LYS A 42 0.18 23.48 15.48
C LYS A 42 -1.25 23.58 14.94
N ALA A 43 -1.45 23.40 13.64
CA ALA A 43 -2.79 23.32 13.05
C ALA A 43 -3.51 22.02 13.44
N ALA A 44 -2.79 20.92 13.56
CA ALA A 44 -3.33 19.62 13.99
C ALA A 44 -3.86 19.64 15.42
N GLU A 45 -3.30 20.48 16.32
CA GLU A 45 -3.82 20.67 17.68
C GLU A 45 -5.25 21.22 17.74
N GLU A 46 -5.73 21.80 16.64
CA GLU A 46 -7.08 22.38 16.57
C GLU A 46 -8.14 21.38 16.10
N VAL A 47 -7.76 20.18 15.71
CA VAL A 47 -8.68 19.13 15.27
C VAL A 47 -8.66 17.95 16.23
N GLU A 48 -9.65 17.08 16.14
CA GLU A 48 -9.81 15.93 17.05
C GLU A 48 -9.10 14.69 16.52
N VAL A 49 -9.07 14.52 15.20
CA VAL A 49 -8.45 13.39 14.51
C VAL A 49 -7.45 13.91 13.50
N VAL A 50 -6.22 13.43 13.58
CA VAL A 50 -5.09 13.94 12.79
C VAL A 50 -4.77 12.98 11.67
N GLY A 51 -5.03 13.41 10.44
CA GLY A 51 -4.77 12.65 9.22
C GLY A 51 -3.37 12.89 8.67
N TYR A 52 -2.67 11.81 8.38
CA TYR A 52 -1.34 11.80 7.80
C TYR A 52 -1.40 11.35 6.35
N ASN A 53 -0.88 12.17 5.44
CA ASN A 53 -0.68 11.76 4.07
C ASN A 53 0.79 11.38 3.87
N TYR A 54 1.05 10.10 3.57
CA TYR A 54 2.39 9.57 3.23
C TYR A 54 3.48 9.80 4.30
N ALA A 55 3.09 9.85 5.57
CA ALA A 55 3.98 10.15 6.68
C ALA A 55 3.87 9.16 7.85
N GLU A 56 3.64 7.89 7.54
CA GLU A 56 3.50 6.78 8.49
C GLU A 56 4.71 6.66 9.41
N TYR A 57 5.89 7.00 8.91
CA TYR A 57 7.16 6.98 9.66
C TYR A 57 7.17 7.94 10.86
N LEU A 58 6.20 8.85 10.97
CA LEU A 58 6.08 9.79 12.10
C LEU A 58 5.13 9.29 13.19
N TYR A 59 4.36 8.24 12.98
CA TYR A 59 3.31 7.80 13.90
C TYR A 59 3.83 7.64 15.33
N ASP A 60 4.86 6.84 15.55
CA ASP A 60 5.43 6.58 16.87
C ASP A 60 5.97 7.85 17.54
N ALA A 61 6.71 8.67 16.79
CA ALA A 61 7.31 9.91 17.32
C ALA A 61 6.24 10.92 17.71
N HIS A 62 5.20 11.07 16.86
CA HIS A 62 4.11 12.01 17.13
C HIS A 62 3.15 11.50 18.18
N HIS A 63 2.89 10.20 18.28
CA HIS A 63 2.10 9.64 19.37
C HIS A 63 2.76 9.87 20.74
N LYS A 64 4.09 9.73 20.82
CA LYS A 64 4.85 10.07 22.05
C LYS A 64 4.81 11.55 22.38
N LYS A 65 4.94 12.42 21.35
CA LYS A 65 4.94 13.88 21.52
C LYS A 65 3.55 14.44 21.83
N TYR A 66 2.53 13.87 21.23
CA TYR A 66 1.13 14.30 21.29
C TYR A 66 0.22 13.12 21.68
N PRO A 67 0.26 12.65 22.93
CA PRO A 67 -0.42 11.41 23.33
C PRO A 67 -1.95 11.47 23.23
N ASN A 68 -2.52 12.67 23.11
CA ASN A 68 -3.97 12.86 22.97
C ASN A 68 -4.45 12.90 21.51
N TRP A 69 -3.53 12.85 20.54
CA TRP A 69 -3.93 12.82 19.13
C TRP A 69 -4.47 11.45 18.75
N ILE A 70 -5.60 11.47 18.08
CA ILE A 70 -6.15 10.29 17.39
C ILE A 70 -5.57 10.31 15.97
N ILE A 71 -4.67 9.38 15.68
CA ILE A 71 -3.89 9.37 14.43
C ILE A 71 -4.51 8.36 13.44
N TYR A 72 -4.51 8.71 12.15
CA TYR A 72 -4.83 7.79 11.06
C TYR A 72 -4.10 8.17 9.76
N GLY A 73 -3.93 7.21 8.86
CA GLY A 73 -3.44 7.45 7.50
C GLY A 73 -4.58 7.98 6.62
N SER A 74 -4.65 9.29 6.39
CA SER A 74 -5.70 9.88 5.53
C SER A 74 -5.46 9.64 4.05
N GLU A 75 -4.19 9.50 3.65
CA GLU A 75 -3.76 8.99 2.35
C GLU A 75 -2.47 8.20 2.52
N THR A 76 -2.42 6.97 2.03
CA THR A 76 -1.24 6.11 2.11
C THR A 76 -0.91 5.48 0.76
N ALA A 77 0.27 4.90 0.64
CA ALA A 77 0.81 4.21 -0.52
C ALA A 77 1.06 5.11 -1.74
N SER A 78 0.03 5.51 -2.47
CA SER A 78 0.18 6.26 -3.74
C SER A 78 1.07 5.50 -4.75
N THR A 79 0.91 4.19 -4.80
CA THR A 79 1.71 3.31 -5.68
C THR A 79 1.11 3.30 -7.07
N VAL A 80 1.93 3.56 -8.08
CA VAL A 80 1.52 3.52 -9.49
C VAL A 80 1.84 2.16 -10.08
N GLN A 81 0.84 1.53 -10.71
CA GLN A 81 0.97 0.22 -11.35
C GLN A 81 0.10 0.13 -12.60
N SER A 82 0.60 -0.58 -13.62
CA SER A 82 -0.17 -0.98 -14.80
C SER A 82 -0.43 -2.48 -14.72
N ARG A 83 -1.68 -2.93 -14.76
CA ARG A 83 -2.01 -4.34 -14.68
C ARG A 83 -1.30 -5.17 -15.76
N GLY A 84 -0.59 -6.22 -15.35
CA GLY A 84 0.09 -7.16 -16.25
C GLY A 84 1.39 -6.65 -16.87
N ILE A 85 1.97 -5.56 -16.35
CA ILE A 85 3.27 -5.03 -16.78
C ILE A 85 4.31 -5.33 -15.70
N TYR A 86 5.44 -5.90 -16.10
CA TYR A 86 6.49 -6.31 -15.16
C TYR A 86 7.87 -5.94 -15.68
N HIS A 87 8.63 -5.20 -14.88
CA HIS A 87 10.01 -4.82 -15.18
C HIS A 87 10.96 -5.47 -14.18
N PHE A 88 11.89 -6.24 -14.69
CA PHE A 88 12.86 -6.99 -13.90
C PHE A 88 14.25 -6.33 -13.92
N PRO A 89 15.05 -6.52 -12.88
CA PRO A 89 14.76 -7.26 -11.65
C PRO A 89 13.94 -6.43 -10.66
N PHE A 90 13.25 -7.11 -9.73
CA PHE A 90 12.48 -6.45 -8.64
C PHE A 90 13.35 -5.50 -7.80
N SER A 91 14.63 -5.82 -7.63
CA SER A 91 15.59 -5.01 -6.87
C SER A 91 15.88 -3.64 -7.49
N GLN A 92 15.55 -3.44 -8.78
CA GLN A 92 15.73 -2.17 -9.47
C GLN A 92 14.47 -1.34 -9.34
N SER A 93 14.57 -0.22 -8.61
CA SER A 93 13.49 0.77 -8.54
C SER A 93 13.40 1.56 -9.85
N MET A 94 12.18 1.74 -10.34
CA MET A 94 11.89 2.50 -11.55
C MET A 94 11.06 3.73 -11.20
N LEU A 95 11.40 4.89 -11.79
CA LEU A 95 10.62 6.10 -11.62
C LEU A 95 9.41 6.08 -12.55
N ALA A 96 8.21 6.26 -12.01
CA ALA A 96 6.96 6.19 -12.77
C ALA A 96 6.91 7.16 -13.97
N ASN A 97 7.52 8.34 -13.86
CA ASN A 97 7.56 9.32 -14.94
C ASN A 97 8.48 8.91 -16.12
N ASP A 98 9.41 7.98 -15.89
CA ASP A 98 10.31 7.45 -16.91
C ASP A 98 9.73 6.18 -17.56
N ASP A 99 8.64 5.65 -17.02
CA ASP A 99 7.99 4.41 -17.44
C ASP A 99 6.46 4.60 -17.54
N GLU A 100 5.96 4.83 -18.73
CA GLU A 100 4.52 4.99 -18.98
C GLU A 100 3.70 3.73 -18.69
N GLN A 101 4.37 2.57 -18.62
CA GLN A 101 3.81 1.27 -18.26
C GLN A 101 4.40 0.82 -16.93
N CYS A 102 3.84 1.32 -15.85
CA CYS A 102 4.37 1.14 -14.50
C CYS A 102 4.35 -0.32 -14.03
N SER A 103 5.51 -0.81 -13.61
CA SER A 103 5.68 -2.19 -13.17
C SER A 103 4.74 -2.59 -12.02
N SER A 104 4.07 -3.72 -12.17
CA SER A 104 3.20 -4.32 -11.15
C SER A 104 3.95 -5.12 -10.07
N LEU A 105 5.27 -5.31 -10.20
CA LEU A 105 6.07 -5.97 -9.15
C LEU A 105 6.12 -5.19 -7.83
N GLY A 106 5.76 -3.90 -7.84
CA GLY A 106 5.88 -3.02 -6.67
C GLY A 106 7.21 -2.27 -6.60
N ASN A 107 8.02 -2.31 -7.66
CA ASN A 107 9.30 -1.60 -7.79
C ASN A 107 9.19 -0.28 -8.54
N CYS A 108 7.98 0.17 -8.88
CA CYS A 108 7.74 1.49 -9.46
C CYS A 108 7.56 2.53 -8.34
N THR A 109 8.23 3.67 -8.47
CA THR A 109 8.22 4.77 -7.49
C THR A 109 7.80 6.08 -8.12
N THR A 110 7.42 7.05 -7.30
CA THR A 110 7.13 8.42 -7.72
C THR A 110 8.20 9.38 -7.21
N SER A 111 8.38 10.51 -7.89
CA SER A 111 9.37 11.54 -7.51
C SER A 111 9.08 12.19 -6.15
N TRP A 112 7.84 12.16 -5.67
CA TRP A 112 7.45 12.68 -4.35
C TRP A 112 7.50 11.64 -3.23
N GLY A 113 8.05 10.45 -3.51
CA GLY A 113 8.37 9.46 -2.50
C GLY A 113 7.20 8.61 -2.04
N ALA A 114 6.30 8.22 -2.95
CA ALA A 114 5.31 7.19 -2.67
C ALA A 114 5.99 5.94 -2.08
N LYS A 115 5.39 5.41 -1.04
CA LYS A 115 5.94 4.26 -0.30
C LYS A 115 5.49 2.96 -0.95
N GLY A 116 6.28 1.92 -0.81
CA GLY A 116 5.85 0.57 -1.18
C GLY A 116 4.62 0.15 -0.38
N THR A 117 3.66 -0.50 -1.03
CA THR A 117 2.40 -0.98 -0.43
C THR A 117 2.64 -1.80 0.84
N GLU A 118 3.61 -2.72 0.79
CA GLU A 118 3.98 -3.60 1.91
C GLU A 118 4.40 -2.80 3.14
N ARG A 119 5.20 -1.75 2.95
CA ARG A 119 5.62 -0.88 4.05
C ARG A 119 4.44 -0.12 4.67
N CYS A 120 3.54 0.43 3.86
CA CYS A 120 2.37 1.14 4.37
C CYS A 120 1.48 0.21 5.21
N ILE A 121 1.31 -1.04 4.77
CA ILE A 121 0.56 -2.06 5.52
C ILE A 121 1.23 -2.36 6.86
N THR A 122 2.55 -2.57 6.88
CA THR A 122 3.27 -2.93 8.10
C THR A 122 3.41 -1.77 9.07
N ASP A 123 3.63 -0.56 8.59
CA ASP A 123 3.71 0.63 9.45
C ASP A 123 2.35 0.91 10.15
N ASP A 124 1.23 0.73 9.44
CA ASP A 124 -0.11 0.85 10.02
C ASP A 124 -0.42 -0.27 11.02
N ARG A 125 -0.12 -1.53 10.67
CA ARG A 125 -0.29 -2.69 11.55
C ARG A 125 0.46 -2.54 12.86
N ASP A 126 1.70 -2.06 12.80
CA ASP A 126 2.59 -1.96 13.96
C ASP A 126 2.21 -0.76 14.86
N ALA A 127 1.56 0.27 14.31
CA ALA A 127 1.06 1.43 15.05
C ALA A 127 -0.33 1.16 15.66
N ARG A 128 -0.43 0.28 16.66
CA ARG A 128 -1.70 -0.18 17.26
C ARG A 128 -2.58 0.93 17.86
N PHE A 129 -2.05 2.11 18.05
CA PHE A 129 -2.78 3.32 18.47
C PHE A 129 -3.40 4.07 17.29
N CYS A 130 -3.05 3.71 16.06
CA CYS A 130 -3.59 4.30 14.85
C CYS A 130 -4.99 3.73 14.53
N LEU A 131 -5.89 4.56 14.02
CA LEU A 131 -7.24 4.12 13.63
C LEU A 131 -7.26 3.29 12.33
N GLY A 132 -6.13 3.20 11.63
CA GLY A 132 -6.02 2.56 10.34
C GLY A 132 -5.70 3.55 9.23
N GLN A 133 -5.87 3.13 7.97
CA GLN A 133 -5.45 3.88 6.81
C GLN A 133 -6.47 3.91 5.69
N PHE A 134 -6.42 4.98 4.90
CA PHE A 134 -7.10 5.11 3.62
C PHE A 134 -6.07 5.11 2.50
N ILE A 135 -6.23 4.19 1.55
CA ILE A 135 -5.30 4.02 0.43
C ILE A 135 -5.60 5.09 -0.63
N TRP A 136 -4.56 5.74 -1.15
CA TRP A 136 -4.66 6.48 -2.40
C TRP A 136 -4.20 5.58 -3.55
N THR A 137 -5.13 4.96 -4.37
CA THR A 137 -6.58 5.08 -4.27
C THR A 137 -7.23 3.75 -4.65
N GLY A 138 -8.56 3.64 -4.54
CA GLY A 138 -9.29 2.40 -4.85
C GLY A 138 -9.29 2.06 -6.34
N PHE A 139 -9.54 3.06 -7.20
CA PHE A 139 -9.65 2.90 -8.65
C PHE A 139 -8.70 3.85 -9.38
N ASP A 140 -8.21 3.42 -10.54
CA ASP A 140 -7.64 4.34 -11.51
C ASP A 140 -8.70 5.36 -11.95
N TYR A 141 -8.30 6.58 -12.23
CA TYR A 141 -9.24 7.64 -12.58
C TYR A 141 -8.73 8.51 -13.73
N ILE A 142 -9.68 9.09 -14.46
CA ILE A 142 -9.41 10.04 -15.55
C ILE A 142 -9.13 11.42 -14.95
N GLY A 143 -8.15 12.11 -15.50
CA GLY A 143 -7.63 13.37 -14.97
C GLY A 143 -6.43 13.16 -14.05
N GLU A 144 -5.70 14.22 -13.78
CA GLU A 144 -4.46 14.21 -12.98
C GLU A 144 -3.52 13.04 -13.34
N PRO A 145 -3.16 12.87 -14.64
CA PRO A 145 -2.48 11.66 -15.09
C PRO A 145 -1.16 11.46 -14.36
N THR A 146 -0.96 10.24 -13.88
CA THR A 146 0.31 9.79 -13.29
C THR A 146 0.59 8.37 -13.75
N PRO A 147 1.65 8.16 -14.55
CA PRO A 147 2.60 9.16 -15.09
C PRO A 147 1.96 10.28 -15.94
N TYR A 148 2.62 11.43 -16.02
CA TYR A 148 2.08 12.63 -16.67
C TYR A 148 1.69 12.44 -18.15
N SER A 149 2.42 11.60 -18.88
CA SER A 149 2.19 11.29 -20.29
C SER A 149 1.02 10.31 -20.54
N THR A 150 0.43 9.75 -19.51
CA THR A 150 -0.67 8.78 -19.63
C THR A 150 -2.04 9.46 -19.71
N LYS A 151 -3.09 8.69 -19.97
CA LYS A 151 -4.47 9.21 -20.09
C LYS A 151 -5.21 9.29 -18.75
N ASN A 152 -4.76 8.54 -17.76
CA ASN A 152 -5.37 8.44 -16.43
C ASN A 152 -4.30 8.25 -15.37
N SER A 153 -4.68 8.45 -14.12
CA SER A 153 -3.85 8.18 -12.95
C SER A 153 -3.86 6.70 -12.63
N TYR A 154 -2.66 6.11 -12.46
CA TYR A 154 -2.46 4.67 -12.25
C TYR A 154 -2.31 4.29 -10.77
N PHE A 155 -2.87 5.09 -9.85
CA PHE A 155 -2.81 4.85 -8.41
C PHE A 155 -3.79 3.79 -7.91
N GLY A 156 -4.77 3.40 -8.72
CA GLY A 156 -5.82 2.48 -8.32
C GLY A 156 -5.30 1.09 -7.96
N GLN A 157 -5.97 0.47 -7.01
CA GLN A 157 -5.86 -0.98 -6.77
C GLN A 157 -6.67 -1.78 -7.82
N ILE A 158 -7.60 -1.10 -8.46
CA ILE A 158 -8.45 -1.61 -9.54
C ILE A 158 -8.29 -0.66 -10.73
N ASP A 159 -8.13 -1.21 -11.93
CA ASP A 159 -7.99 -0.41 -13.15
C ASP A 159 -9.33 0.18 -13.62
N THR A 160 -9.30 1.07 -14.62
CA THR A 160 -10.52 1.70 -15.17
C THR A 160 -11.49 0.73 -15.84
N ALA A 161 -11.05 -0.49 -16.15
CA ALA A 161 -11.89 -1.56 -16.69
C ALA A 161 -12.53 -2.43 -15.59
N GLY A 162 -12.25 -2.15 -14.31
CA GLY A 162 -12.79 -2.86 -13.15
C GLY A 162 -12.02 -4.12 -12.77
N PHE A 163 -10.79 -4.32 -13.28
CA PHE A 163 -9.96 -5.45 -12.91
C PHE A 163 -8.98 -5.10 -11.80
N ALA A 164 -8.84 -6.01 -10.82
CA ALA A 164 -7.86 -5.90 -9.77
C ALA A 164 -6.43 -5.94 -10.32
N LYS A 165 -5.57 -5.06 -9.81
CA LYS A 165 -4.12 -5.09 -10.05
C LYS A 165 -3.42 -5.94 -8.98
N ASP A 166 -2.12 -6.21 -9.16
CA ASP A 166 -1.39 -7.04 -8.19
C ASP A 166 -1.36 -6.41 -6.80
N SER A 167 -1.31 -5.07 -6.69
CA SER A 167 -1.39 -4.35 -5.42
C SER A 167 -2.70 -4.56 -4.64
N PHE A 168 -3.81 -4.88 -5.30
CA PHE A 168 -5.04 -5.28 -4.62
C PHE A 168 -4.85 -6.53 -3.77
N TYR A 169 -4.10 -7.50 -4.30
CA TYR A 169 -3.94 -8.80 -3.65
C TYR A 169 -3.02 -8.78 -2.43
N ILE A 170 -2.04 -7.87 -2.37
CA ILE A 170 -1.24 -7.71 -1.15
C ILE A 170 -2.08 -7.12 0.00
N TYR A 171 -2.98 -6.16 -0.27
CA TYR A 171 -3.94 -5.69 0.72
C TYR A 171 -4.91 -6.79 1.14
N GLN A 172 -5.44 -7.54 0.18
CA GLN A 172 -6.32 -8.68 0.49
C GLN A 172 -5.61 -9.69 1.38
N SER A 173 -4.33 -10.01 1.12
CA SER A 173 -3.56 -10.94 1.93
C SER A 173 -3.34 -10.45 3.36
N ALA A 174 -3.12 -9.15 3.55
CA ALA A 174 -2.87 -8.56 4.85
C ALA A 174 -4.14 -8.32 5.69
N TRP A 175 -5.28 -8.07 5.04
CA TRP A 175 -6.51 -7.63 5.70
C TRP A 175 -7.58 -8.71 5.81
N THR A 176 -7.34 -9.91 5.29
CA THR A 176 -8.31 -11.02 5.39
C THR A 176 -7.73 -12.20 6.18
N ASP A 177 -8.60 -12.87 6.91
CA ASP A 177 -8.27 -14.08 7.66
C ASP A 177 -8.38 -15.31 6.72
N TYR A 178 -7.29 -16.05 6.53
CA TYR A 178 -7.24 -17.22 5.66
C TYR A 178 -8.19 -18.34 6.15
N ARG A 179 -8.47 -18.42 7.44
CA ARG A 179 -9.42 -19.41 8.01
C ARG A 179 -10.85 -19.19 7.53
N LYS A 180 -11.19 -17.95 7.12
CA LYS A 180 -12.51 -17.57 6.62
C LYS A 180 -12.54 -17.45 5.10
N LYS A 181 -11.50 -16.90 4.52
CA LYS A 181 -11.38 -16.65 3.09
C LYS A 181 -9.93 -16.82 2.67
N PRO A 182 -9.47 -18.06 2.46
CA PRO A 182 -8.11 -18.30 1.99
C PRO A 182 -7.90 -17.67 0.62
N MET A 183 -6.73 -17.09 0.41
CA MET A 183 -6.35 -16.51 -0.86
C MET A 183 -4.87 -16.74 -1.15
N ILE A 184 -4.57 -16.87 -2.43
CA ILE A 184 -3.22 -16.88 -2.97
C ILE A 184 -3.22 -16.21 -4.34
N HIS A 185 -2.20 -15.42 -4.63
CA HIS A 185 -2.03 -14.72 -5.89
C HIS A 185 -0.58 -14.77 -6.33
N ILE A 186 -0.33 -15.20 -7.57
CA ILE A 186 1.01 -15.30 -8.16
C ILE A 186 1.16 -14.18 -9.17
N LEU A 187 2.30 -13.49 -9.14
CA LEU A 187 2.76 -12.58 -10.19
C LEU A 187 4.23 -12.87 -10.53
N PRO A 188 4.65 -12.64 -11.77
CA PRO A 188 3.89 -12.25 -12.97
C PRO A 188 3.13 -13.44 -13.59
N TYR A 189 2.46 -13.20 -14.74
CA TYR A 189 2.07 -14.28 -15.65
C TYR A 189 3.31 -15.10 -16.08
N TRP A 190 3.11 -16.33 -16.56
CA TRP A 190 4.24 -17.22 -16.87
C TRP A 190 4.37 -17.46 -18.36
N ASP A 191 4.87 -16.44 -19.11
CA ASP A 191 5.17 -16.52 -20.54
C ASP A 191 6.26 -15.50 -20.91
N PHE A 192 7.51 -15.97 -20.95
CA PHE A 192 8.72 -15.17 -21.15
C PHE A 192 9.67 -15.87 -22.15
N ASN A 193 10.86 -15.28 -22.38
CA ASN A 193 11.90 -15.89 -23.18
C ASN A 193 12.62 -16.99 -22.40
N GLU A 194 12.93 -18.10 -23.05
CA GLU A 194 13.63 -19.23 -22.42
C GLU A 194 14.93 -18.77 -21.75
N GLY A 195 15.13 -19.15 -20.49
CA GLY A 195 16.28 -18.76 -19.69
C GLY A 195 16.27 -17.36 -19.14
N GLN A 196 15.30 -16.52 -19.48
CA GLN A 196 15.15 -15.18 -18.89
C GLN A 196 14.95 -15.29 -17.38
N LEU A 197 15.69 -14.52 -16.60
CA LEU A 197 15.58 -14.50 -15.14
C LEU A 197 14.34 -13.69 -14.72
N ILE A 198 13.42 -14.34 -14.03
CA ILE A 198 12.11 -13.80 -13.65
C ILE A 198 12.02 -13.72 -12.13
N ASP A 199 11.64 -12.56 -11.62
CA ASP A 199 11.23 -12.40 -10.23
C ASP A 199 9.76 -12.79 -10.10
N VAL A 200 9.50 -13.86 -9.35
CA VAL A 200 8.16 -14.34 -9.02
C VAL A 200 7.83 -13.93 -7.61
N ARG A 201 6.67 -13.32 -7.43
CA ARG A 201 6.12 -12.97 -6.11
C ARG A 201 4.81 -13.70 -5.89
N VAL A 202 4.56 -14.09 -4.65
CA VAL A 202 3.31 -14.73 -4.26
C VAL A 202 2.77 -14.04 -3.01
N PHE A 203 1.54 -13.57 -3.09
CA PHE A 203 0.79 -13.06 -1.95
C PHE A 203 -0.19 -14.10 -1.45
N SER A 204 -0.24 -14.31 -0.15
CA SER A 204 -1.22 -15.15 0.51
C SER A 204 -1.49 -14.63 1.91
N ASN A 205 -2.71 -14.84 2.41
CA ASN A 205 -3.02 -14.59 3.81
C ASN A 205 -2.69 -15.80 4.71
N ALA A 206 -2.25 -16.93 4.15
CA ALA A 206 -1.74 -18.07 4.89
C ALA A 206 -0.29 -17.86 5.33
N PRO A 207 0.16 -18.50 6.43
CA PRO A 207 1.49 -18.30 6.98
C PRO A 207 2.62 -18.92 6.16
N LYS A 208 2.30 -19.80 5.20
CA LYS A 208 3.31 -20.54 4.45
C LYS A 208 2.91 -20.76 3.00
N ILE A 209 3.86 -20.59 2.10
CA ILE A 209 3.68 -20.73 0.64
C ILE A 209 4.79 -21.61 0.09
N GLU A 210 4.44 -22.50 -0.82
CA GLU A 210 5.42 -23.27 -1.61
C GLU A 210 5.18 -23.04 -3.11
N LEU A 211 6.24 -22.71 -3.84
CA LEU A 211 6.20 -22.48 -5.28
C LEU A 211 6.70 -23.72 -6.03
N PHE A 212 6.04 -24.06 -7.12
CA PHE A 212 6.36 -25.20 -7.98
C PHE A 212 6.45 -24.77 -9.44
N LEU A 213 7.40 -25.35 -10.16
CA LEU A 213 7.48 -25.28 -11.62
C LEU A 213 7.49 -26.69 -12.18
N ASN A 214 6.50 -27.02 -13.02
CA ASN A 214 6.34 -28.37 -13.61
C ASN A 214 6.29 -29.51 -12.56
N GLY A 215 5.76 -29.23 -11.37
CA GLY A 215 5.68 -30.18 -10.26
C GLY A 215 6.93 -30.29 -9.39
N GLU A 216 8.02 -29.64 -9.76
CA GLU A 216 9.23 -29.52 -8.95
C GLU A 216 9.11 -28.37 -7.97
N SER A 217 9.33 -28.61 -6.67
CA SER A 217 9.33 -27.56 -5.65
C SER A 217 10.53 -26.61 -5.84
N LEU A 218 10.25 -25.33 -5.82
CA LEU A 218 11.24 -24.25 -5.86
C LEU A 218 11.53 -23.69 -4.46
N GLY A 219 10.96 -24.30 -3.44
CA GLY A 219 11.14 -23.93 -2.04
C GLY A 219 9.93 -23.27 -1.42
N VAL A 220 10.03 -23.08 -0.12
CA VAL A 220 8.99 -22.57 0.77
C VAL A 220 9.34 -21.17 1.24
N ALA A 221 8.35 -20.32 1.35
CA ALA A 221 8.41 -19.02 2.02
C ALA A 221 7.45 -19.01 3.20
N GLU A 222 7.92 -18.56 4.36
CA GLU A 222 7.10 -18.30 5.54
C GLU A 222 6.80 -16.81 5.63
N ILE A 223 5.55 -16.45 5.95
CA ILE A 223 5.09 -15.08 6.06
C ILE A 223 4.57 -14.85 7.48
N ASP A 224 5.27 -14.02 8.23
CA ASP A 224 4.79 -13.53 9.52
C ASP A 224 3.91 -12.29 9.31
N HIS A 225 2.60 -12.49 9.27
CA HIS A 225 1.63 -11.42 9.10
C HIS A 225 1.49 -10.51 10.33
N GLU A 226 1.94 -10.95 11.49
CA GLU A 226 1.80 -10.20 12.75
C GLU A 226 2.98 -9.25 12.99
N ASN A 227 4.21 -9.68 12.70
CA ASN A 227 5.42 -8.91 13.03
C ASN A 227 6.39 -8.78 11.86
N GLY A 228 6.26 -9.61 10.83
CA GLY A 228 7.15 -9.60 9.66
C GLY A 228 7.05 -8.30 8.87
N LYS A 229 8.16 -7.90 8.26
CA LYS A 229 8.21 -6.72 7.37
C LYS A 229 8.04 -7.07 5.91
N LYS A 230 8.08 -8.35 5.58
CA LYS A 230 7.88 -8.92 4.25
C LYS A 230 6.58 -9.73 4.25
N LEU A 231 5.65 -9.36 3.38
CA LEU A 231 4.32 -9.95 3.28
C LEU A 231 4.14 -10.79 1.99
N SER A 232 5.24 -11.18 1.36
CA SER A 232 5.25 -11.98 0.14
C SER A 232 6.27 -13.10 0.21
N GLY A 233 6.01 -14.20 -0.49
CA GLY A 233 7.05 -15.12 -0.93
C GLY A 233 7.68 -14.60 -2.22
N ASP A 234 9.03 -14.58 -2.30
CA ASP A 234 9.73 -14.09 -3.49
C ASP A 234 10.77 -15.12 -3.94
N TRP A 235 10.79 -15.39 -5.23
CA TRP A 235 11.75 -16.26 -5.91
C TRP A 235 12.29 -15.56 -7.13
N GLN A 236 13.54 -15.85 -7.49
CA GLN A 236 14.12 -15.44 -8.76
C GLN A 236 14.55 -16.70 -9.51
N ILE A 237 13.90 -16.99 -10.62
CA ILE A 237 14.06 -18.26 -11.34
C ILE A 237 14.21 -18.02 -12.85
N PRO A 238 15.03 -18.80 -13.56
CA PRO A 238 15.07 -18.76 -15.01
C PRO A 238 13.76 -19.31 -15.59
N TYR A 239 13.20 -18.60 -16.57
CA TYR A 239 12.02 -19.07 -17.26
C TYR A 239 12.27 -20.40 -17.95
N ARG A 240 11.38 -21.34 -17.74
CA ARG A 240 11.23 -22.61 -18.48
C ARG A 240 9.74 -22.77 -18.81
N LYS A 241 9.44 -23.22 -20.01
CA LYS A 241 8.06 -23.47 -20.42
C LYS A 241 7.40 -24.50 -19.50
N GLY A 242 6.15 -24.22 -19.13
CA GLY A 242 5.36 -25.13 -18.28
C GLY A 242 4.37 -24.44 -17.37
N ILE A 243 4.08 -25.06 -16.24
CA ILE A 243 3.07 -24.64 -15.28
C ILE A 243 3.77 -24.16 -14.02
N LEU A 244 3.61 -22.86 -13.72
CA LEU A 244 3.97 -22.28 -12.43
C LEU A 244 2.74 -22.41 -11.50
N LYS A 245 2.94 -22.99 -10.30
CA LYS A 245 1.88 -23.22 -9.31
C LYS A 245 2.37 -22.83 -7.93
N ALA A 246 1.52 -22.23 -7.12
CA ALA A 246 1.79 -22.04 -5.70
C ALA A 246 0.72 -22.73 -4.86
N LEU A 247 1.13 -23.26 -3.72
CA LEU A 247 0.27 -23.81 -2.68
C LEU A 247 0.45 -22.99 -1.39
N ALA A 248 -0.64 -22.74 -0.71
CA ALA A 248 -0.64 -22.10 0.60
C ALA A 248 -0.98 -23.14 1.67
N TYR A 249 -0.32 -23.04 2.82
CA TYR A 249 -0.48 -23.96 3.93
C TYR A 249 -0.79 -23.20 5.22
N ASP A 250 -1.60 -23.82 6.06
CA ASP A 250 -1.86 -23.34 7.41
C ASP A 250 -0.68 -23.69 8.37
N GLU A 251 -0.85 -23.40 9.67
CA GLU A 251 0.16 -23.70 10.71
C GLU A 251 0.37 -25.20 10.96
N LYS A 252 -0.49 -26.06 10.39
CA LYS A 252 -0.43 -27.53 10.49
C LYS A 252 0.02 -28.20 9.19
N ASP A 253 0.55 -27.40 8.27
CA ASP A 253 0.95 -27.87 6.92
C ASP A 253 -0.20 -28.44 6.08
N GLN A 254 -1.43 -28.02 6.34
CA GLN A 254 -2.59 -28.37 5.52
C GLN A 254 -2.81 -27.33 4.42
N VAL A 255 -3.09 -27.80 3.18
CA VAL A 255 -3.35 -26.95 2.00
C VAL A 255 -4.74 -26.34 2.09
#